data_6615cb8a3ed8ff0837151bd452c62230
#
_entry.id   6615cb8a3ed8ff0837151bd452c62230
#
_cell.length_a   1.000
_cell.length_b   1.000
_cell.length_c   1.000
_cell.angle_alpha   90.00
_cell.angle_beta   90.00
_cell.angle_gamma   90.00
#
_symmetry.space_group_name_H-M   'P 1'
#
loop_
_entity.id
_entity.type
_entity.pdbx_description
1 polymer ?
#
loop_
_entity_poly.entity_id
_entity_poly.type
_entity_poly.pdbx_seq_one_letter_code
_entity_poly.pdbx_strand_id
1 'polypeptide(L)'
;VYLPHFKRCIEEGAASVMGAYNKVYGEQASESKYLLKDILRDKWGFEGFTLSDFLWAVKDGPKAVKSGMNVEMPCICHYAEQIPKAIEDGTLAMEDVDEAVGYILRTVLYYETRKDPQEYTEDILACPEHIAVAKRAAEESMVLLKNENHVLPLDKEKTEKIVVLGVLGDTENIGDHGSSKVHPYYTVTPFKGLMKKMPKAQILYNDGSDLEHAKELAADADAVVIVAGYIHSDEGEYLADRSDIAGMGGDRASMRLHQRDIDLIHGVKGVNPNTVVSIIGSSAILIDEWEKDVPAIIFSFYSGMEGGNVLADILFGDVCPSGKLPYTVALSEDSYPDFDPDCTYAEYEYYHGYCKMDKENIPVLYPFGYGLSYTTFDISEPTVEVFDKTAKISVNVKNTGDVKGAEVVQLYIGCEGSAVDRPVK
;
A
#
# COMPACT_ATOMS: atom_id res chain seq x y z
N VAL A 1 15.79 -10.24 -0.61
CA VAL A 1 14.59 -9.51 -0.17
C VAL A 1 14.52 -8.16 -0.88
N TYR A 2 15.52 -7.27 -0.77
CA TYR A 2 15.41 -5.87 -1.22
C TYR A 2 15.69 -5.62 -2.71
N LEU A 3 16.47 -6.43 -3.39
CA LEU A 3 16.92 -6.13 -4.76
C LEU A 3 16.16 -6.83 -5.89
N PRO A 4 15.51 -8.00 -5.72
CA PRO A 4 14.94 -8.76 -6.84
C PRO A 4 13.86 -7.99 -7.62
N HIS A 5 13.00 -7.24 -6.95
CA HIS A 5 11.93 -6.46 -7.59
C HIS A 5 12.49 -5.27 -8.38
N PHE A 6 13.54 -4.60 -7.90
CA PHE A 6 14.23 -3.58 -8.70
C PHE A 6 14.82 -4.18 -9.97
N LYS A 7 15.46 -5.34 -9.86
CA LYS A 7 15.99 -6.06 -11.04
C LYS A 7 14.86 -6.37 -12.02
N ARG A 8 13.72 -6.82 -11.55
CA ARG A 8 12.57 -7.11 -12.42
C ARG A 8 12.05 -5.86 -13.13
N CYS A 9 11.96 -4.72 -12.45
CA CYS A 9 11.58 -3.47 -13.09
C CYS A 9 12.54 -3.07 -14.21
N ILE A 10 13.86 -3.27 -14.01
CA ILE A 10 14.87 -3.00 -15.02
C ILE A 10 14.72 -3.95 -16.22
N GLU A 11 14.50 -5.24 -15.98
CA GLU A 11 14.26 -6.25 -17.03
C GLU A 11 13.00 -5.93 -17.84
N GLU A 12 12.01 -5.27 -17.27
CA GLU A 12 10.79 -4.80 -17.95
C GLU A 12 10.96 -3.43 -18.62
N GLY A 13 12.14 -2.80 -18.54
CA GLY A 13 12.48 -1.60 -19.31
C GLY A 13 12.38 -0.28 -18.55
N ALA A 14 12.51 -0.28 -17.22
CA ALA A 14 12.58 0.97 -16.46
C ALA A 14 13.69 1.88 -17.02
N ALA A 15 13.35 3.14 -17.29
CA ALA A 15 14.24 4.11 -17.90
C ALA A 15 15.19 4.79 -16.90
N SER A 16 14.77 4.87 -15.65
CA SER A 16 15.55 5.50 -14.58
C SER A 16 15.35 4.78 -13.23
N VAL A 17 16.29 4.97 -12.32
CA VAL A 17 16.26 4.43 -10.96
C VAL A 17 16.59 5.54 -9.97
N MET A 18 15.77 5.70 -8.93
CA MET A 18 15.96 6.68 -7.87
C MET A 18 16.80 6.07 -6.73
N GLY A 19 17.82 6.81 -6.27
CA GLY A 19 18.60 6.48 -5.08
C GLY A 19 17.92 6.97 -3.81
N ALA A 20 17.82 6.10 -2.81
CA ALA A 20 17.12 6.37 -1.56
C ALA A 20 17.94 7.22 -0.57
N TYR A 21 17.28 7.71 0.49
CA TYR A 21 17.91 8.46 1.59
C TYR A 21 18.75 7.60 2.53
N ASN A 22 18.34 6.36 2.73
CA ASN A 22 18.97 5.48 3.71
C ASN A 22 20.38 5.05 3.31
N LYS A 23 21.13 4.57 4.29
CA LYS A 23 22.44 3.97 4.08
C LYS A 23 22.34 2.47 3.86
N VAL A 24 23.23 1.95 3.01
CA VAL A 24 23.44 0.53 2.81
C VAL A 24 24.91 0.23 3.11
N TYR A 25 25.18 -0.67 4.04
CA TYR A 25 26.53 -0.95 4.56
C TYR A 25 27.29 0.32 5.02
N GLY A 26 26.58 1.27 5.60
CA GLY A 26 27.16 2.52 6.12
C GLY A 26 27.36 3.63 5.08
N GLU A 27 27.11 3.38 3.79
CA GLU A 27 27.17 4.36 2.70
C GLU A 27 25.78 4.85 2.28
N GLN A 28 25.63 6.14 1.99
CA GLN A 28 24.41 6.67 1.37
C GLN A 28 24.09 5.88 0.11
N ALA A 29 22.83 5.42 -0.06
CA ALA A 29 22.43 4.63 -1.22
C ALA A 29 22.71 5.36 -2.55
N SER A 30 22.53 6.68 -2.58
CA SER A 30 22.81 7.56 -3.72
C SER A 30 24.31 7.79 -3.99
N GLU A 31 25.20 7.33 -3.11
CA GLU A 31 26.65 7.44 -3.23
C GLU A 31 27.35 6.07 -3.21
N SER A 32 26.57 4.99 -3.22
CA SER A 32 27.10 3.65 -3.09
C SER A 32 27.52 3.08 -4.46
N LYS A 33 28.81 2.97 -4.69
CA LYS A 33 29.36 2.27 -5.87
C LYS A 33 28.84 0.84 -5.96
N TYR A 34 28.73 0.14 -4.81
CA TYR A 34 28.23 -1.22 -4.74
C TYR A 34 26.82 -1.34 -5.33
N LEU A 35 25.90 -0.43 -4.97
CA LEU A 35 24.54 -0.45 -5.49
C LEU A 35 24.47 0.04 -6.96
N LEU A 36 25.04 1.21 -7.24
CA LEU A 36 24.79 1.94 -8.48
C LEU A 36 25.67 1.48 -9.65
N LYS A 37 26.93 1.04 -9.39
CA LYS A 37 27.81 0.48 -10.44
C LYS A 37 27.84 -1.04 -10.38
N ASP A 38 28.33 -1.64 -9.30
CA ASP A 38 28.64 -3.07 -9.28
C ASP A 38 27.38 -3.95 -9.45
N ILE A 39 26.24 -3.56 -8.87
CA ILE A 39 24.97 -4.29 -9.02
C ILE A 39 24.15 -3.77 -10.20
N LEU A 40 23.79 -2.48 -10.18
CA LEU A 40 22.82 -1.94 -11.12
C LEU A 40 23.35 -1.98 -12.55
N ARG A 41 24.60 -1.52 -12.80
CA ARG A 41 25.19 -1.44 -14.14
C ARG A 41 25.91 -2.71 -14.53
N ASP A 42 26.91 -3.14 -13.74
CA ASP A 42 27.79 -4.21 -14.15
C ASP A 42 27.10 -5.58 -14.11
N LYS A 43 26.29 -5.83 -13.08
CA LYS A 43 25.62 -7.12 -12.89
C LYS A 43 24.28 -7.23 -13.59
N TRP A 44 23.49 -6.15 -13.63
CA TRP A 44 22.15 -6.15 -14.24
C TRP A 44 22.11 -5.52 -15.63
N GLY A 45 23.17 -4.82 -16.05
CA GLY A 45 23.26 -4.22 -17.37
C GLY A 45 22.34 -3.01 -17.56
N PHE A 46 22.05 -2.26 -16.50
CA PHE A 46 21.18 -1.09 -16.60
C PHE A 46 21.84 0.03 -17.40
N GLU A 47 21.21 0.43 -18.49
CA GLU A 47 21.71 1.47 -19.40
C GLU A 47 21.03 2.84 -19.26
N GLY A 48 19.98 2.92 -18.43
CA GLY A 48 19.27 4.15 -18.13
C GLY A 48 20.05 5.06 -17.17
N PHE A 49 19.45 6.14 -16.71
CA PHE A 49 20.09 7.05 -15.77
C PHE A 49 19.56 6.86 -14.34
N THR A 50 20.38 7.30 -13.37
CA THR A 50 20.01 7.34 -11.95
C THR A 50 19.77 8.77 -11.52
N LEU A 51 18.80 8.98 -10.62
CA LEU A 51 18.53 10.26 -9.98
C LEU A 51 18.49 10.07 -8.46
N SER A 52 18.86 11.11 -7.72
CA SER A 52 18.75 11.08 -6.25
C SER A 52 17.32 11.33 -5.81
N ASP A 53 16.96 10.88 -4.63
CA ASP A 53 15.84 11.44 -3.91
C ASP A 53 16.13 12.89 -3.48
N PHE A 54 15.12 13.65 -3.07
CA PHE A 54 15.16 15.11 -2.95
C PHE A 54 16.03 15.58 -1.79
N LEU A 55 16.90 16.56 -2.03
CA LEU A 55 17.68 17.37 -1.07
C LEU A 55 18.69 16.59 -0.22
N TRP A 56 18.34 15.46 0.36
CA TRP A 56 19.14 14.81 1.41
C TRP A 56 19.83 13.52 1.00
N ALA A 57 19.55 13.01 -0.19
CA ALA A 57 20.09 11.73 -0.64
C ALA A 57 21.56 11.80 -1.06
N VAL A 58 22.02 12.97 -1.57
CA VAL A 58 23.41 13.24 -1.89
C VAL A 58 24.02 14.12 -0.80
N LYS A 59 25.24 13.79 -0.34
CA LYS A 59 26.06 14.57 0.60
C LYS A 59 27.43 14.92 0.00
N ASP A 60 27.96 14.03 -0.83
CA ASP A 60 29.26 14.15 -1.51
C ASP A 60 29.03 13.99 -3.02
N GLY A 61 28.96 15.14 -3.73
CA GLY A 61 28.69 15.16 -5.18
C GLY A 61 29.72 14.38 -6.00
N PRO A 62 31.04 14.60 -5.85
CA PRO A 62 32.07 13.84 -6.54
C PRO A 62 31.99 12.33 -6.30
N LYS A 63 31.72 11.91 -5.07
CA LYS A 63 31.54 10.51 -4.73
C LYS A 63 30.28 9.94 -5.40
N ALA A 64 29.17 10.68 -5.39
CA ALA A 64 27.92 10.28 -6.03
C ALA A 64 28.11 10.06 -7.53
N VAL A 65 28.73 11.00 -8.24
CA VAL A 65 29.04 10.87 -9.68
C VAL A 65 29.92 9.64 -9.96
N LYS A 66 31.03 9.47 -9.24
CA LYS A 66 31.91 8.30 -9.36
C LYS A 66 31.19 6.98 -9.07
N SER A 67 30.21 7.00 -8.20
CA SER A 67 29.40 5.85 -7.84
C SER A 67 28.30 5.52 -8.85
N GLY A 68 28.05 6.40 -9.84
CA GLY A 68 27.08 6.18 -10.89
C GLY A 68 25.74 6.92 -10.72
N MET A 69 25.67 7.90 -9.80
CA MET A 69 24.55 8.83 -9.66
C MET A 69 24.65 9.92 -10.74
N ASN A 70 23.64 10.03 -11.61
CA ASN A 70 23.69 10.92 -12.74
C ASN A 70 23.07 12.29 -12.47
N VAL A 71 21.96 12.34 -11.73
CA VAL A 71 21.19 13.57 -11.50
C VAL A 71 20.96 13.77 -10.01
N GLU A 72 21.29 14.96 -9.50
CA GLU A 72 20.89 15.42 -8.16
C GLU A 72 19.55 16.13 -8.25
N MET A 73 18.62 15.78 -7.36
CA MET A 73 17.23 16.28 -7.34
C MET A 73 16.89 16.98 -6.02
N PRO A 74 15.91 17.90 -6.01
CA PRO A 74 15.21 18.56 -7.13
C PRO A 74 15.98 19.77 -7.66
N CYS A 75 17.00 20.20 -6.96
CA CYS A 75 17.84 21.36 -7.25
C CYS A 75 19.32 20.99 -7.07
N ILE A 76 20.17 21.80 -7.62
CA ILE A 76 21.61 21.57 -7.62
C ILE A 76 22.20 22.06 -6.28
N CYS A 77 22.20 21.21 -5.25
CA CYS A 77 22.72 21.55 -3.93
C CYS A 77 24.23 21.28 -3.83
N HIS A 78 24.65 20.06 -4.21
CA HIS A 78 26.04 19.61 -4.06
C HIS A 78 26.78 19.59 -5.40
N TYR A 79 26.12 19.22 -6.49
CA TYR A 79 26.75 19.11 -7.79
C TYR A 79 27.29 20.43 -8.32
N ALA A 80 26.55 21.55 -8.18
CA ALA A 80 26.95 22.85 -8.70
C ALA A 80 28.25 23.38 -8.10
N GLU A 81 28.45 23.16 -6.80
CA GLU A 81 29.62 23.69 -6.09
C GLU A 81 30.77 22.69 -6.03
N GLN A 82 30.45 21.41 -5.77
CA GLN A 82 31.47 20.40 -5.48
C GLN A 82 32.11 19.81 -6.73
N ILE A 83 31.33 19.60 -7.84
CA ILE A 83 31.84 18.98 -9.05
C ILE A 83 32.90 19.86 -9.75
N PRO A 84 32.65 21.16 -10.04
CA PRO A 84 33.66 22.01 -10.66
C PRO A 84 34.96 22.07 -9.85
N LYS A 85 34.85 22.21 -8.55
CA LYS A 85 36.00 22.23 -7.65
C LYS A 85 36.77 20.92 -7.66
N ALA A 86 36.07 19.79 -7.64
CA ALA A 86 36.71 18.47 -7.67
C ALA A 86 37.43 18.18 -9.01
N ILE A 87 36.97 18.76 -10.12
CA ILE A 87 37.67 18.71 -11.41
C ILE A 87 38.92 19.57 -11.35
N GLU A 88 38.83 20.81 -10.84
CA GLU A 88 39.98 21.70 -10.66
C GLU A 88 41.07 21.09 -9.78
N ASP A 89 40.65 20.44 -8.65
CA ASP A 89 41.56 19.80 -7.71
C ASP A 89 42.05 18.42 -8.20
N GLY A 90 41.54 17.91 -9.34
CA GLY A 90 41.90 16.61 -9.91
C GLY A 90 41.37 15.40 -9.10
N THR A 91 40.43 15.62 -8.19
CA THR A 91 39.80 14.54 -7.42
C THR A 91 38.65 13.89 -8.14
N LEU A 92 38.07 14.54 -9.17
CA LEU A 92 37.09 13.99 -10.10
C LEU A 92 37.58 14.17 -11.51
N ALA A 93 37.55 13.14 -12.34
CA ALA A 93 37.93 13.25 -13.76
C ALA A 93 36.72 13.75 -14.58
N MET A 94 37.00 14.47 -15.69
CA MET A 94 35.95 14.91 -16.60
C MET A 94 35.23 13.70 -17.24
N GLU A 95 35.93 12.61 -17.41
CA GLU A 95 35.41 11.35 -17.96
C GLU A 95 34.30 10.75 -17.06
N ASP A 96 34.37 10.94 -15.74
CA ASP A 96 33.32 10.52 -14.81
C ASP A 96 32.01 11.34 -15.04
N VAL A 97 32.19 12.65 -15.34
CA VAL A 97 31.05 13.54 -15.65
C VAL A 97 30.47 13.20 -17.04
N ASP A 98 31.35 12.98 -18.02
CA ASP A 98 30.94 12.58 -19.38
C ASP A 98 30.20 11.24 -19.37
N GLU A 99 30.64 10.27 -18.55
CA GLU A 99 29.92 9.02 -18.33
C GLU A 99 28.52 9.27 -17.77
N ALA A 100 28.39 10.11 -16.72
CA ALA A 100 27.11 10.43 -16.08
C ALA A 100 26.15 11.10 -17.07
N VAL A 101 26.61 12.10 -17.82
CA VAL A 101 25.83 12.79 -18.87
C VAL A 101 25.46 11.83 -19.99
N GLY A 102 26.39 10.93 -20.37
CA GLY A 102 26.18 9.92 -21.41
C GLY A 102 24.95 9.03 -21.13
N TYR A 103 24.69 8.62 -19.90
CA TYR A 103 23.51 7.84 -19.54
C TYR A 103 22.20 8.65 -19.67
N ILE A 104 22.24 9.92 -19.29
CA ILE A 104 21.09 10.82 -19.44
C ILE A 104 20.77 11.00 -20.94
N LEU A 105 21.77 11.39 -21.73
CA LEU A 105 21.61 11.63 -23.16
C LEU A 105 21.15 10.37 -23.90
N ARG A 106 21.74 9.21 -23.60
CA ARG A 106 21.32 7.93 -24.18
C ARG A 106 19.83 7.68 -23.94
N THR A 107 19.36 7.86 -22.71
CA THR A 107 17.96 7.63 -22.34
C THR A 107 17.03 8.62 -23.07
N VAL A 108 17.37 9.91 -23.05
CA VAL A 108 16.58 10.94 -23.75
C VAL A 108 16.51 10.64 -25.26
N LEU A 109 17.65 10.40 -25.90
CA LEU A 109 17.71 10.11 -27.34
C LEU A 109 16.98 8.80 -27.70
N TYR A 110 17.03 7.80 -26.81
CA TYR A 110 16.31 6.54 -27.03
C TYR A 110 14.80 6.77 -27.13
N TYR A 111 14.22 7.57 -26.27
CA TYR A 111 12.79 7.85 -26.30
C TYR A 111 12.41 8.87 -27.37
N GLU A 112 13.20 9.92 -27.57
CA GLU A 112 12.97 10.93 -28.62
C GLU A 112 13.00 10.34 -30.03
N THR A 113 13.83 9.33 -30.26
CA THR A 113 13.98 8.70 -31.59
C THR A 113 12.98 7.56 -31.83
N ARG A 114 12.32 7.08 -30.82
CA ARG A 114 11.28 6.06 -30.96
C ARG A 114 9.93 6.71 -31.16
N LYS A 115 9.21 6.27 -32.18
CA LYS A 115 7.81 6.65 -32.34
C LYS A 115 6.99 5.85 -31.34
N ASP A 116 6.41 6.53 -30.37
CA ASP A 116 5.32 5.94 -29.62
C ASP A 116 4.12 5.77 -30.58
N PRO A 117 3.55 4.57 -30.70
CA PRO A 117 2.39 4.38 -31.57
C PRO A 117 1.12 5.06 -31.02
N GLN A 118 1.16 5.56 -29.80
CA GLN A 118 0.03 6.14 -29.10
C GLN A 118 0.26 7.64 -28.86
N GLU A 119 -0.72 8.45 -29.22
CA GLU A 119 -0.74 9.88 -28.89
C GLU A 119 -1.35 10.05 -27.49
N TYR A 120 -0.61 10.67 -26.59
CA TYR A 120 -1.05 10.93 -25.20
C TYR A 120 -1.54 12.37 -25.10
N THR A 121 -2.83 12.55 -25.23
CA THR A 121 -3.50 13.85 -25.13
C THR A 121 -4.10 14.05 -23.73
N GLU A 122 -4.43 15.28 -23.34
CA GLU A 122 -4.98 15.56 -22.01
C GLU A 122 -6.32 14.89 -21.74
N ASP A 123 -7.09 14.57 -22.76
CA ASP A 123 -8.39 13.91 -22.65
C ASP A 123 -8.31 12.43 -22.22
N ILE A 124 -7.12 11.83 -22.23
CA ILE A 124 -6.93 10.49 -21.65
C ILE A 124 -6.83 10.51 -20.13
N LEU A 125 -6.56 11.67 -19.51
CA LEU A 125 -6.51 11.80 -18.06
C LEU A 125 -7.90 11.54 -17.47
N ALA A 126 -7.98 10.57 -16.57
CA ALA A 126 -9.23 10.11 -15.96
C ALA A 126 -10.33 9.79 -16.99
N CYS A 127 -9.96 9.31 -18.17
CA CYS A 127 -10.93 8.76 -19.11
C CYS A 127 -11.67 7.56 -18.50
N PRO A 128 -12.83 7.15 -19.04
CA PRO A 128 -13.62 6.05 -18.47
C PRO A 128 -12.83 4.76 -18.28
N GLU A 129 -11.90 4.46 -19.19
CA GLU A 129 -11.04 3.28 -19.16
C GLU A 129 -10.06 3.34 -17.97
N HIS A 130 -9.43 4.51 -17.72
CA HIS A 130 -8.53 4.70 -16.59
C HIS A 130 -9.28 4.68 -15.25
N ILE A 131 -10.47 5.28 -15.19
CA ILE A 131 -11.35 5.20 -14.01
C ILE A 131 -11.75 3.76 -13.73
N ALA A 132 -12.08 2.98 -14.77
CA ALA A 132 -12.41 1.56 -14.62
C ALA A 132 -11.23 0.73 -14.08
N VAL A 133 -9.98 1.06 -14.46
CA VAL A 133 -8.79 0.41 -13.90
C VAL A 133 -8.61 0.78 -12.42
N ALA A 134 -8.76 2.06 -12.07
CA ALA A 134 -8.68 2.52 -10.68
C ALA A 134 -9.76 1.86 -9.81
N LYS A 135 -10.99 1.79 -10.31
CA LYS A 135 -12.10 1.11 -9.65
C LYS A 135 -11.80 -0.38 -9.44
N ARG A 136 -11.33 -1.08 -10.47
CA ARG A 136 -10.97 -2.50 -10.37
C ARG A 136 -9.82 -2.73 -9.37
N ALA A 137 -8.83 -1.86 -9.33
CA ALA A 137 -7.77 -1.94 -8.34
C ALA A 137 -8.32 -1.85 -6.90
N ALA A 138 -9.27 -0.95 -6.65
CA ALA A 138 -9.96 -0.85 -5.37
C ALA A 138 -10.80 -2.10 -5.06
N GLU A 139 -11.55 -2.63 -6.04
CA GLU A 139 -12.35 -3.86 -5.91
C GLU A 139 -11.50 -5.08 -5.51
N GLU A 140 -10.32 -5.22 -6.11
CA GLU A 140 -9.39 -6.33 -5.87
C GLU A 140 -8.52 -6.14 -4.62
N SER A 141 -8.44 -4.92 -4.07
CA SER A 141 -7.61 -4.61 -2.88
C SER A 141 -8.36 -4.66 -1.56
N MET A 142 -9.66 -4.36 -1.51
CA MET A 142 -10.42 -4.41 -0.27
C MET A 142 -10.50 -5.83 0.29
N VAL A 143 -10.26 -5.97 1.60
CA VAL A 143 -10.18 -7.28 2.27
C VAL A 143 -11.36 -7.46 3.22
N LEU A 144 -12.17 -8.48 3.00
CA LEU A 144 -13.19 -8.90 3.95
C LEU A 144 -12.52 -9.70 5.08
N LEU A 145 -12.39 -9.09 6.26
CA LEU A 145 -11.74 -9.72 7.42
C LEU A 145 -12.70 -10.60 8.23
N LYS A 146 -13.95 -10.19 8.33
CA LYS A 146 -14.97 -10.88 9.13
C LYS A 146 -16.34 -10.78 8.49
N ASN A 147 -17.13 -11.86 8.57
CA ASN A 147 -18.52 -11.89 8.08
C ASN A 147 -19.31 -12.97 8.82
N GLU A 148 -19.64 -12.71 10.07
CA GLU A 148 -20.44 -13.61 10.90
C GLU A 148 -21.93 -13.51 10.53
N ASN A 149 -22.64 -14.61 10.67
CA ASN A 149 -24.08 -14.71 10.40
C ASN A 149 -24.48 -14.28 8.97
N HIS A 150 -23.53 -14.25 8.04
CA HIS A 150 -23.76 -13.79 6.66
C HIS A 150 -24.41 -12.39 6.60
N VAL A 151 -23.96 -11.46 7.43
CA VAL A 151 -24.41 -10.05 7.40
C VAL A 151 -24.13 -9.43 6.04
N LEU A 152 -23.03 -9.79 5.42
CA LEU A 152 -22.70 -9.39 4.05
C LEU A 152 -22.85 -10.57 3.08
N PRO A 153 -23.33 -10.32 1.84
CA PRO A 153 -23.81 -9.03 1.34
C PRO A 153 -25.17 -8.65 1.91
N LEU A 154 -25.41 -7.34 2.04
CA LEU A 154 -26.70 -6.78 2.42
C LEU A 154 -27.75 -7.05 1.31
N ASP A 155 -28.99 -7.30 1.71
CA ASP A 155 -30.10 -7.56 0.79
C ASP A 155 -30.71 -6.23 0.28
N LYS A 156 -30.51 -5.92 -1.02
CA LYS A 156 -31.00 -4.69 -1.64
C LYS A 156 -32.52 -4.49 -1.55
N GLU A 157 -33.26 -5.58 -1.52
CA GLU A 157 -34.73 -5.52 -1.51
C GLU A 157 -35.29 -5.31 -0.10
N LYS A 158 -34.48 -5.57 0.95
CA LYS A 158 -34.87 -5.44 2.36
C LYS A 158 -34.24 -4.26 3.06
N THR A 159 -33.19 -3.66 2.49
CA THR A 159 -32.48 -2.56 3.09
C THR A 159 -33.06 -1.23 2.60
N GLU A 160 -33.88 -0.60 3.43
CA GLU A 160 -34.54 0.68 3.13
C GLU A 160 -33.88 1.85 3.84
N LYS A 161 -33.18 1.59 4.96
CA LYS A 161 -32.52 2.61 5.77
C LYS A 161 -31.12 2.19 6.18
N ILE A 162 -30.12 3.00 5.85
CA ILE A 162 -28.71 2.78 6.20
C ILE A 162 -28.18 4.00 6.95
N VAL A 163 -27.43 3.76 8.00
CA VAL A 163 -26.71 4.80 8.74
C VAL A 163 -25.21 4.61 8.54
N VAL A 164 -24.54 5.67 8.06
CA VAL A 164 -23.09 5.76 7.97
C VAL A 164 -22.60 6.55 9.18
N LEU A 165 -21.76 5.94 9.98
CA LEU A 165 -21.19 6.51 11.20
C LEU A 165 -19.69 6.72 11.09
N GLY A 166 -19.19 7.73 11.80
CA GLY A 166 -17.76 8.08 11.87
C GLY A 166 -17.36 9.18 10.91
N VAL A 167 -16.35 9.96 11.30
CA VAL A 167 -15.88 11.13 10.55
C VAL A 167 -15.51 10.77 9.11
N LEU A 168 -14.87 9.61 8.91
CA LEU A 168 -14.42 9.14 7.60
C LEU A 168 -15.57 8.69 6.69
N GLY A 169 -16.79 8.59 7.20
CA GLY A 169 -17.97 8.22 6.41
C GLY A 169 -18.27 9.20 5.28
N ASP A 170 -18.03 10.51 5.48
CA ASP A 170 -18.20 11.54 4.45
C ASP A 170 -16.99 12.50 4.36
N THR A 171 -15.79 11.99 4.60
CA THR A 171 -14.54 12.71 4.42
C THR A 171 -13.81 12.19 3.18
N GLU A 172 -13.32 13.10 2.33
CA GLU A 172 -12.45 12.74 1.22
C GLU A 172 -11.10 12.30 1.78
N ASN A 173 -10.78 11.02 1.61
CA ASN A 173 -9.59 10.41 2.16
C ASN A 173 -9.01 9.38 1.18
N ILE A 174 -8.06 9.82 0.36
CA ILE A 174 -7.47 9.01 -0.72
C ILE A 174 -6.00 8.69 -0.52
N GLY A 175 -5.43 9.09 0.60
CA GLY A 175 -4.04 8.83 0.96
C GLY A 175 -3.27 10.08 1.36
N ASP A 176 -1.99 10.09 1.06
CA ASP A 176 -1.02 11.09 1.47
C ASP A 176 -1.27 12.48 0.88
N HIS A 177 -0.79 13.50 1.57
CA HIS A 177 -0.75 14.90 1.13
C HIS A 177 0.68 15.43 0.92
N GLY A 178 1.67 14.56 1.05
CA GLY A 178 3.08 14.84 0.82
C GLY A 178 3.50 14.66 -0.64
N SER A 179 4.66 14.02 -0.85
CA SER A 179 5.25 13.80 -2.19
C SER A 179 4.43 12.86 -3.06
N SER A 180 3.64 11.97 -2.47
CA SER A 180 2.75 11.05 -3.16
C SER A 180 1.32 11.55 -3.33
N LYS A 181 1.06 12.83 -3.05
CA LYS A 181 -0.27 13.43 -3.17
C LYS A 181 -0.84 13.32 -4.58
N VAL A 182 -2.03 12.74 -4.68
CA VAL A 182 -2.81 12.66 -5.92
C VAL A 182 -3.87 13.75 -5.94
N HIS A 183 -4.12 14.32 -7.12
CA HIS A 183 -5.17 15.33 -7.35
C HIS A 183 -6.25 14.72 -8.26
N PRO A 184 -7.23 13.98 -7.70
CA PRO A 184 -8.28 13.36 -8.48
C PRO A 184 -9.28 14.41 -9.01
N TYR A 185 -9.94 14.10 -10.12
CA TYR A 185 -11.01 14.96 -10.64
C TYR A 185 -12.25 14.97 -9.73
N TYR A 186 -12.45 13.91 -8.96
CA TYR A 186 -13.50 13.79 -7.95
C TYR A 186 -13.11 12.69 -6.95
N THR A 187 -13.79 12.68 -5.80
CA THR A 187 -13.68 11.61 -4.81
C THR A 187 -15.08 11.20 -4.37
N VAL A 188 -15.33 9.91 -4.33
CA VAL A 188 -16.57 9.35 -3.82
C VAL A 188 -16.33 8.82 -2.41
N THR A 189 -16.91 9.51 -1.42
CA THR A 189 -16.89 9.07 -0.02
C THR A 189 -17.78 7.85 0.19
N PRO A 190 -17.60 7.04 1.26
CA PRO A 190 -18.50 5.95 1.60
C PRO A 190 -19.97 6.33 1.60
N PHE A 191 -20.31 7.46 2.22
CA PHE A 191 -21.68 7.98 2.26
C PHE A 191 -22.22 8.29 0.86
N LYS A 192 -21.47 9.01 0.03
CA LYS A 192 -21.86 9.33 -1.35
C LYS A 192 -22.01 8.07 -2.21
N GLY A 193 -21.10 7.09 -2.02
CA GLY A 193 -21.17 5.80 -2.71
C GLY A 193 -22.46 5.03 -2.39
N LEU A 194 -22.86 4.97 -1.12
CA LEU A 194 -24.10 4.35 -0.68
C LEU A 194 -25.34 5.09 -1.20
N MET A 195 -25.34 6.42 -1.16
CA MET A 195 -26.44 7.24 -1.75
C MET A 195 -26.63 6.92 -3.23
N LYS A 196 -25.55 6.84 -3.98
CA LYS A 196 -25.57 6.49 -5.41
C LYS A 196 -26.03 5.05 -5.65
N LYS A 197 -25.60 4.12 -4.79
CA LYS A 197 -25.92 2.70 -4.88
C LYS A 197 -27.39 2.40 -4.59
N MET A 198 -27.93 3.06 -3.58
CA MET A 198 -29.28 2.82 -3.04
C MET A 198 -30.13 4.09 -3.14
N PRO A 199 -30.49 4.58 -4.35
CA PRO A 199 -31.14 5.88 -4.53
C PRO A 199 -32.58 5.95 -4.00
N LYS A 200 -33.16 4.79 -3.62
CA LYS A 200 -34.49 4.72 -3.02
C LYS A 200 -34.46 4.54 -1.51
N ALA A 201 -33.33 4.14 -0.96
CA ALA A 201 -33.15 3.96 0.47
C ALA A 201 -32.88 5.31 1.17
N GLN A 202 -33.22 5.41 2.44
CA GLN A 202 -32.82 6.52 3.28
C GLN A 202 -31.38 6.29 3.77
N ILE A 203 -30.43 7.06 3.28
CA ILE A 203 -29.04 7.02 3.73
C ILE A 203 -28.81 8.21 4.65
N LEU A 204 -28.46 7.96 5.91
CA LEU A 204 -28.18 8.97 6.91
C LEU A 204 -26.68 8.95 7.23
N TYR A 205 -26.14 10.11 7.55
CA TYR A 205 -24.76 10.27 7.99
C TYR A 205 -24.73 10.92 9.38
N ASN A 206 -23.83 10.41 10.24
CA ASN A 206 -23.51 11.04 11.53
C ASN A 206 -22.02 10.82 11.81
N ASP A 207 -21.30 11.86 12.21
CA ASP A 207 -19.86 11.80 12.46
C ASP A 207 -19.46 11.01 13.71
N GLY A 208 -20.43 10.60 14.53
CA GLY A 208 -20.22 9.85 15.76
C GLY A 208 -19.82 10.70 16.97
N SER A 209 -19.79 12.02 16.86
CA SER A 209 -19.41 12.91 17.97
C SER A 209 -20.44 12.91 19.11
N ASP A 210 -21.72 12.71 18.78
CA ASP A 210 -22.80 12.45 19.74
C ASP A 210 -23.15 10.95 19.73
N LEU A 211 -22.60 10.21 20.69
CA LEU A 211 -22.73 8.77 20.78
C LEU A 211 -24.16 8.31 21.01
N GLU A 212 -24.95 9.03 21.82
CA GLU A 212 -26.34 8.67 22.08
C GLU A 212 -27.21 8.85 20.84
N HIS A 213 -27.00 9.93 20.10
CA HIS A 213 -27.67 10.12 18.83
C HIS A 213 -27.22 9.09 17.76
N ALA A 214 -25.95 8.73 17.73
CA ALA A 214 -25.45 7.66 16.85
C ALA A 214 -26.13 6.31 17.15
N LYS A 215 -26.32 5.97 18.44
CA LYS A 215 -27.04 4.77 18.87
C LYS A 215 -28.52 4.78 18.46
N GLU A 216 -29.19 5.93 18.61
CA GLU A 216 -30.62 6.08 18.22
C GLU A 216 -30.75 5.83 16.71
N LEU A 217 -29.89 6.44 15.91
CA LEU A 217 -29.87 6.23 14.46
C LEU A 217 -29.57 4.77 14.08
N ALA A 218 -28.60 4.15 14.75
CA ALA A 218 -28.22 2.75 14.52
C ALA A 218 -29.36 1.78 14.88
N ALA A 219 -30.10 2.03 15.94
CA ALA A 219 -31.21 1.18 16.37
C ALA A 219 -32.40 1.17 15.40
N ASP A 220 -32.60 2.26 14.67
CA ASP A 220 -33.70 2.45 13.72
C ASP A 220 -33.29 2.19 12.25
N ALA A 221 -32.10 1.64 12.04
CA ALA A 221 -31.57 1.34 10.71
C ALA A 221 -31.65 -0.16 10.37
N ASP A 222 -31.78 -0.49 9.08
CA ASP A 222 -31.69 -1.87 8.60
C ASP A 222 -30.22 -2.34 8.56
N ALA A 223 -29.29 -1.39 8.35
CA ALA A 223 -27.85 -1.63 8.39
C ALA A 223 -27.07 -0.41 8.87
N VAL A 224 -25.94 -0.66 9.52
CA VAL A 224 -25.02 0.38 10.01
C VAL A 224 -23.64 0.14 9.39
N VAL A 225 -23.05 1.19 8.81
CA VAL A 225 -21.69 1.17 8.28
C VAL A 225 -20.85 2.18 9.07
N ILE A 226 -19.95 1.68 9.92
CA ILE A 226 -19.00 2.51 10.65
C ILE A 226 -17.75 2.63 9.79
N VAL A 227 -17.30 3.85 9.52
CA VAL A 227 -16.06 4.11 8.79
C VAL A 227 -15.06 4.72 9.75
N ALA A 228 -14.04 3.95 10.09
CA ALA A 228 -13.00 4.26 11.05
C ALA A 228 -11.61 4.19 10.42
N GLY A 229 -10.62 4.81 11.00
CA GLY A 229 -9.24 4.72 10.50
C GLY A 229 -8.46 6.02 10.56
N TYR A 230 -7.53 6.15 9.64
CA TYR A 230 -6.53 7.21 9.61
C TYR A 230 -6.65 8.09 8.37
N ILE A 231 -6.07 9.28 8.45
CA ILE A 231 -5.93 10.25 7.36
C ILE A 231 -4.45 10.65 7.21
N HIS A 232 -4.14 11.46 6.22
CA HIS A 232 -2.79 11.94 5.95
C HIS A 232 -2.10 12.64 7.15
N SER A 233 -2.86 13.29 8.04
CA SER A 233 -2.27 13.90 9.25
C SER A 233 -1.85 12.89 10.31
N ASP A 234 -2.31 11.65 10.21
CA ASP A 234 -1.98 10.59 11.16
C ASP A 234 -0.78 9.76 10.67
N GLU A 235 -0.71 9.46 9.37
CA GLU A 235 0.26 8.50 8.83
C GLU A 235 0.80 8.87 7.43
N GLY A 236 0.55 10.10 6.97
CA GLY A 236 1.14 10.61 5.72
C GLY A 236 2.61 10.99 5.89
N GLU A 237 3.25 11.43 4.81
CA GLU A 237 4.63 11.88 4.83
C GLU A 237 4.81 13.06 5.80
N TYR A 238 5.79 12.96 6.72
CA TYR A 238 6.13 14.07 7.61
C TYR A 238 6.88 15.18 6.87
N LEU A 239 6.30 16.36 6.82
CA LEU A 239 6.85 17.53 6.14
C LEU A 239 7.06 18.69 7.14
N ALA A 240 8.27 18.77 7.70
CA ALA A 240 8.61 19.73 8.75
C ALA A 240 8.49 21.20 8.31
N ASP A 241 8.78 21.49 7.05
CA ASP A 241 8.99 22.85 6.53
C ASP A 241 7.80 23.42 5.73
N ARG A 242 6.71 22.67 5.60
CA ARG A 242 5.52 23.15 4.88
C ARG A 242 4.52 23.79 5.83
N SER A 243 4.23 25.09 5.61
CA SER A 243 3.38 25.89 6.49
C SER A 243 1.91 25.43 6.54
N ASP A 244 1.43 24.76 5.50
CA ASP A 244 0.07 24.24 5.39
C ASP A 244 -0.14 22.88 6.07
N ILE A 245 0.95 22.09 6.22
CA ILE A 245 0.92 20.73 6.78
C ILE A 245 2.13 20.46 7.72
N ALA A 246 2.87 21.50 8.12
CA ALA A 246 4.02 21.34 9.01
C ALA A 246 3.66 20.64 10.33
N GLY A 247 4.41 19.62 10.66
CA GLY A 247 4.17 18.82 11.87
C GLY A 247 3.02 17.81 11.76
N MET A 248 2.43 17.64 10.59
CA MET A 248 1.44 16.59 10.31
C MET A 248 2.09 15.37 9.65
N GLY A 249 1.47 14.22 9.83
CA GLY A 249 1.97 12.96 9.29
C GLY A 249 3.09 12.35 10.11
N GLY A 250 3.84 11.47 9.50
CA GLY A 250 4.88 10.69 10.14
C GLY A 250 4.39 9.33 10.60
N ASP A 251 5.15 8.75 11.53
CA ASP A 251 4.81 7.44 12.06
C ASP A 251 3.75 7.54 13.16
N ARG A 252 2.82 6.63 13.16
CA ARG A 252 1.78 6.56 14.20
C ARG A 252 2.41 6.20 15.55
N ALA A 253 1.96 6.87 16.61
CA ALA A 253 2.37 6.56 17.97
C ALA A 253 1.80 5.23 18.49
N SER A 254 0.74 4.72 17.88
CA SER A 254 0.12 3.44 18.20
C SER A 254 -0.42 2.78 16.92
N MET A 255 -0.47 1.46 16.90
CA MET A 255 -1.08 0.68 15.83
C MET A 255 -2.60 0.52 16.02
N ARG A 256 -3.20 1.11 17.05
CA ARG A 256 -4.64 1.05 17.32
C ARG A 256 -5.37 2.24 16.70
N LEU A 257 -6.65 2.08 16.41
CA LEU A 257 -7.52 3.18 15.97
C LEU A 257 -7.53 4.33 17.00
N HIS A 258 -7.95 5.50 16.57
CA HIS A 258 -8.23 6.61 17.49
C HIS A 258 -9.29 6.20 18.52
N GLN A 259 -9.13 6.64 19.76
CA GLN A 259 -10.06 6.31 20.85
C GLN A 259 -11.52 6.67 20.50
N ARG A 260 -11.75 7.76 19.79
CA ARG A 260 -13.08 8.17 19.33
C ARG A 260 -13.76 7.11 18.45
N ASP A 261 -12.98 6.45 17.59
CA ASP A 261 -13.48 5.43 16.66
C ASP A 261 -13.79 4.14 17.43
N ILE A 262 -12.93 3.80 18.40
CA ILE A 262 -13.12 2.67 19.31
C ILE A 262 -14.37 2.88 20.17
N ASP A 263 -14.53 4.07 20.74
CA ASP A 263 -15.70 4.44 21.56
C ASP A 263 -17.00 4.38 20.74
N LEU A 264 -16.97 4.81 19.49
CA LEU A 264 -18.11 4.71 18.58
C LEU A 264 -18.46 3.25 18.29
N ILE A 265 -17.49 2.40 17.98
CA ILE A 265 -17.70 0.97 17.73
C ILE A 265 -18.30 0.31 18.98
N HIS A 266 -17.72 0.52 20.15
CA HIS A 266 -18.24 0.00 21.41
C HIS A 266 -19.63 0.56 21.74
N GLY A 267 -19.85 1.83 21.43
CA GLY A 267 -21.11 2.52 21.70
C GLY A 267 -22.29 1.93 20.92
N VAL A 268 -22.09 1.50 19.69
CA VAL A 268 -23.14 0.89 18.85
C VAL A 268 -23.11 -0.63 18.88
N LYS A 269 -22.21 -1.24 19.67
CA LYS A 269 -22.12 -2.68 19.88
C LYS A 269 -23.47 -3.25 20.30
N GLY A 270 -23.94 -4.25 19.55
CA GLY A 270 -25.18 -4.96 19.86
C GLY A 270 -26.47 -4.15 19.66
N VAL A 271 -26.36 -2.90 19.20
CA VAL A 271 -27.53 -2.05 18.89
C VAL A 271 -28.18 -2.51 17.59
N ASN A 272 -27.38 -2.82 16.57
CA ASN A 272 -27.85 -3.31 15.28
C ASN A 272 -27.07 -4.57 14.85
N PRO A 273 -27.74 -5.69 14.56
CA PRO A 273 -27.09 -6.94 14.16
C PRO A 273 -26.42 -6.87 12.78
N ASN A 274 -26.78 -5.89 11.96
CA ASN A 274 -26.23 -5.67 10.62
C ASN A 274 -25.20 -4.53 10.64
N THR A 275 -24.31 -4.51 11.65
CA THR A 275 -23.24 -3.53 11.74
C THR A 275 -21.99 -4.01 11.01
N VAL A 276 -21.47 -3.16 10.14
CA VAL A 276 -20.23 -3.38 9.38
C VAL A 276 -19.23 -2.29 9.73
N VAL A 277 -17.97 -2.65 10.04
CA VAL A 277 -16.89 -1.69 10.20
C VAL A 277 -16.00 -1.72 8.95
N SER A 278 -15.85 -0.56 8.30
CA SER A 278 -14.90 -0.33 7.21
C SER A 278 -13.69 0.43 7.75
N ILE A 279 -12.51 -0.17 7.66
CA ILE A 279 -11.26 0.41 8.15
C ILE A 279 -10.49 1.04 7.01
N ILE A 280 -10.08 2.30 7.16
CA ILE A 280 -9.20 3.01 6.23
C ILE A 280 -7.84 3.19 6.89
N GLY A 281 -6.76 2.78 6.21
CA GLY A 281 -5.39 2.90 6.69
C GLY A 281 -4.40 2.23 5.75
N SER A 282 -3.10 2.53 5.90
CA SER A 282 -2.04 2.06 5.00
C SER A 282 -1.47 0.69 5.37
N SER A 283 -1.44 0.38 6.66
CA SER A 283 -0.73 -0.78 7.21
C SER A 283 -1.53 -1.47 8.32
N ALA A 284 -0.92 -2.41 9.03
CA ALA A 284 -1.58 -3.15 10.09
C ALA A 284 -2.18 -2.22 11.16
N ILE A 285 -3.43 -2.47 11.51
CA ILE A 285 -4.17 -1.83 12.60
C ILE A 285 -4.61 -2.93 13.55
N LEU A 286 -4.30 -2.78 14.83
CA LEU A 286 -4.73 -3.71 15.87
C LEU A 286 -6.19 -3.46 16.21
N ILE A 287 -6.98 -4.51 16.16
CA ILE A 287 -8.44 -4.47 16.35
C ILE A 287 -8.95 -5.51 17.37
N ASP A 288 -8.02 -6.16 18.06
CA ASP A 288 -8.29 -7.24 19.03
C ASP A 288 -9.27 -6.83 20.14
N GLU A 289 -9.27 -5.55 20.51
CA GLU A 289 -10.11 -5.02 21.59
C GLU A 289 -11.60 -4.90 21.22
N TRP A 290 -11.93 -4.73 19.93
CA TRP A 290 -13.31 -4.55 19.47
C TRP A 290 -13.76 -5.52 18.35
N GLU A 291 -12.84 -6.30 17.79
CA GLU A 291 -13.13 -7.23 16.68
C GLU A 291 -14.34 -8.13 16.97
N LYS A 292 -14.47 -8.61 18.24
CA LYS A 292 -15.55 -9.49 18.67
C LYS A 292 -16.91 -8.80 18.80
N ASP A 293 -16.92 -7.48 18.76
CA ASP A 293 -18.11 -6.66 19.02
C ASP A 293 -18.96 -6.42 17.76
N VAL A 294 -18.42 -6.68 16.59
CA VAL A 294 -19.08 -6.43 15.31
C VAL A 294 -19.07 -7.69 14.43
N PRO A 295 -20.16 -7.95 13.70
CA PRO A 295 -20.28 -9.18 12.91
C PRO A 295 -19.54 -9.13 11.58
N ALA A 296 -19.22 -7.94 11.04
CA ALA A 296 -18.54 -7.83 9.74
C ALA A 296 -17.51 -6.70 9.73
N ILE A 297 -16.36 -6.98 9.12
CA ILE A 297 -15.22 -6.04 9.04
C ILE A 297 -14.63 -6.10 7.63
N ILE A 298 -14.48 -4.93 7.01
CA ILE A 298 -13.79 -4.74 5.72
C ILE A 298 -12.57 -3.85 5.95
N PHE A 299 -11.39 -4.26 5.50
CA PHE A 299 -10.22 -3.40 5.44
C PHE A 299 -10.17 -2.78 4.05
N SER A 300 -10.44 -1.49 3.97
CA SER A 300 -10.65 -0.77 2.70
C SER A 300 -9.39 -0.10 2.16
N PHE A 301 -8.32 0.02 2.94
CA PHE A 301 -7.12 0.78 2.61
C PHE A 301 -7.46 2.21 2.16
N TYR A 302 -6.54 2.87 1.44
CA TYR A 302 -6.80 4.11 0.71
C TYR A 302 -7.24 3.75 -0.73
N SER A 303 -8.54 3.64 -0.92
CA SER A 303 -9.13 3.03 -2.13
C SER A 303 -9.25 4.01 -3.32
N GLY A 304 -8.66 5.20 -3.23
CA GLY A 304 -8.66 6.19 -4.30
C GLY A 304 -10.04 6.82 -4.59
N MET A 305 -10.15 7.44 -5.77
CA MET A 305 -11.31 8.26 -6.13
C MET A 305 -12.64 7.50 -6.18
N GLU A 306 -12.62 6.20 -6.49
CA GLU A 306 -13.80 5.33 -6.59
C GLU A 306 -14.10 4.54 -5.29
N GLY A 307 -13.36 4.75 -4.22
CA GLY A 307 -13.41 3.95 -3.01
C GLY A 307 -14.80 3.79 -2.41
N GLY A 308 -15.59 4.87 -2.33
CA GLY A 308 -16.96 4.81 -1.82
C GLY A 308 -17.92 4.02 -2.71
N ASN A 309 -17.77 4.09 -4.04
CA ASN A 309 -18.55 3.27 -4.96
C ASN A 309 -18.21 1.78 -4.77
N VAL A 310 -16.92 1.46 -4.64
CA VAL A 310 -16.44 0.08 -4.47
C VAL A 310 -16.89 -0.50 -3.14
N LEU A 311 -16.78 0.25 -2.05
CA LEU A 311 -17.29 -0.19 -0.75
C LEU A 311 -18.78 -0.51 -0.83
N ALA A 312 -19.58 0.35 -1.46
CA ALA A 312 -21.00 0.09 -1.66
C ALA A 312 -21.27 -1.14 -2.53
N ASP A 313 -20.48 -1.36 -3.60
CA ASP A 313 -20.59 -2.54 -4.46
C ASP A 313 -20.27 -3.84 -3.69
N ILE A 314 -19.27 -3.83 -2.81
CA ILE A 314 -18.95 -4.97 -1.92
C ILE A 314 -20.08 -5.18 -0.90
N LEU A 315 -20.51 -4.13 -0.20
CA LEU A 315 -21.57 -4.24 0.82
C LEU A 315 -22.85 -4.89 0.28
N PHE A 316 -23.18 -4.69 -0.98
CA PHE A 316 -24.37 -5.23 -1.62
C PHE A 316 -24.11 -6.44 -2.56
N GLY A 317 -22.88 -6.97 -2.59
CA GLY A 317 -22.55 -8.18 -3.33
C GLY A 317 -22.46 -8.03 -4.85
N ASP A 318 -22.41 -6.81 -5.39
CA ASP A 318 -22.14 -6.60 -6.83
C ASP A 318 -20.67 -6.88 -7.14
N VAL A 319 -19.82 -6.76 -6.14
CA VAL A 319 -18.42 -7.18 -6.14
C VAL A 319 -18.22 -8.21 -5.03
N CYS A 320 -17.69 -9.37 -5.40
CA CYS A 320 -17.29 -10.41 -4.46
C CYS A 320 -15.88 -10.10 -3.98
N PRO A 321 -15.64 -9.85 -2.67
CA PRO A 321 -14.33 -9.52 -2.16
C PRO A 321 -13.32 -10.64 -2.43
N SER A 322 -12.13 -10.25 -2.87
CA SER A 322 -11.03 -11.15 -3.23
C SER A 322 -9.67 -10.70 -2.68
N GLY A 323 -9.60 -9.51 -2.10
CA GLY A 323 -8.39 -8.97 -1.50
C GLY A 323 -7.84 -9.86 -0.38
N LYS A 324 -6.52 -9.88 -0.23
CA LYS A 324 -5.83 -10.61 0.84
C LYS A 324 -4.88 -9.66 1.56
N LEU A 325 -4.76 -9.81 2.88
CA LEU A 325 -3.84 -9.00 3.68
C LEU A 325 -2.39 -9.20 3.24
N PRO A 326 -1.66 -8.13 2.89
CA PRO A 326 -0.23 -8.21 2.53
C PRO A 326 0.70 -8.22 3.76
N TYR A 327 0.14 -8.30 4.95
CA TYR A 327 0.82 -8.35 6.24
C TYR A 327 0.01 -9.18 7.24
N THR A 328 0.61 -9.42 8.40
CA THR A 328 -0.06 -10.08 9.53
C THR A 328 -0.61 -9.02 10.49
N VAL A 329 -1.82 -9.21 11.00
CA VAL A 329 -2.39 -8.43 12.09
C VAL A 329 -2.23 -9.23 13.39
N ALA A 330 -1.34 -8.77 14.26
CA ALA A 330 -1.08 -9.40 15.56
C ALA A 330 -2.15 -9.06 16.61
N LEU A 331 -2.01 -9.64 17.80
CA LEU A 331 -2.85 -9.34 18.95
C LEU A 331 -2.27 -8.23 19.84
N SER A 332 -0.99 -7.87 19.66
CA SER A 332 -0.29 -6.87 20.47
C SER A 332 0.78 -6.18 19.63
N GLU A 333 1.05 -4.91 19.92
CA GLU A 333 2.17 -4.16 19.36
C GLU A 333 3.52 -4.81 19.66
N ASP A 334 3.68 -5.43 20.83
CA ASP A 334 4.89 -6.15 21.25
C ASP A 334 5.26 -7.35 20.33
N SER A 335 4.33 -7.77 19.47
CA SER A 335 4.59 -8.83 18.50
C SER A 335 5.42 -8.36 17.30
N TYR A 336 5.47 -7.07 17.07
CA TYR A 336 6.27 -6.45 16.01
C TYR A 336 7.65 -6.05 16.54
N PRO A 337 8.63 -5.80 15.67
CA PRO A 337 9.91 -5.23 16.10
C PRO A 337 9.71 -3.90 16.83
N ASP A 338 10.54 -3.66 17.86
CA ASP A 338 10.59 -2.35 18.52
C ASP A 338 10.85 -1.25 17.47
N PHE A 339 10.12 -0.17 17.57
CA PHE A 339 10.21 0.97 16.68
C PHE A 339 10.31 2.28 17.46
N ASP A 340 11.37 3.04 17.20
CA ASP A 340 11.58 4.39 17.72
C ASP A 340 11.67 5.35 16.52
N PRO A 341 10.68 6.22 16.28
CA PRO A 341 10.67 7.15 15.15
C PRO A 341 11.82 8.16 15.18
N ASP A 342 12.40 8.43 16.36
CA ASP A 342 13.50 9.37 16.55
C ASP A 342 14.88 8.71 16.51
N CYS A 343 14.96 7.40 16.28
CA CYS A 343 16.23 6.69 16.27
C CYS A 343 17.09 7.08 15.06
N THR A 344 18.41 7.18 15.30
CA THR A 344 19.41 7.36 14.23
C THR A 344 19.97 6.06 13.69
N TYR A 345 19.63 4.94 14.32
CA TYR A 345 20.02 3.59 13.95
C TYR A 345 18.89 2.63 14.28
N ALA A 346 18.52 1.80 13.32
CA ALA A 346 17.58 0.70 13.52
C ALA A 346 18.16 -0.58 12.94
N GLU A 347 18.03 -1.69 13.65
CA GLU A 347 18.43 -3.02 13.19
C GLU A 347 17.21 -3.92 13.11
N TYR A 348 16.94 -4.39 11.91
CA TYR A 348 15.93 -5.41 11.67
C TYR A 348 16.63 -6.76 11.52
N GLU A 349 16.25 -7.70 12.36
CA GLU A 349 16.73 -9.08 12.25
C GLU A 349 16.24 -9.73 10.95
N TYR A 350 16.83 -10.88 10.62
CA TYR A 350 16.48 -11.64 9.41
C TYR A 350 14.99 -12.03 9.39
N TYR A 351 14.42 -12.37 10.55
CA TYR A 351 13.00 -12.67 10.69
C TYR A 351 12.23 -11.42 11.16
N HIS A 352 11.33 -10.97 10.31
CA HIS A 352 10.39 -9.88 10.59
C HIS A 352 9.05 -10.16 9.91
N GLY A 353 7.99 -9.39 10.25
CA GLY A 353 6.64 -9.59 9.73
C GLY A 353 6.13 -11.02 9.99
N TYR A 354 5.41 -11.60 9.04
CA TYR A 354 4.84 -12.94 9.19
C TYR A 354 5.90 -14.03 9.40
N CYS A 355 7.10 -13.86 8.82
CA CYS A 355 8.18 -14.83 8.98
C CYS A 355 8.65 -14.94 10.44
N LYS A 356 8.70 -13.83 11.18
CA LYS A 356 9.00 -13.82 12.62
C LYS A 356 7.87 -14.50 13.40
N MET A 357 6.64 -14.12 13.11
CA MET A 357 5.47 -14.65 13.81
C MET A 357 5.32 -16.16 13.63
N ASP A 358 5.54 -16.67 12.42
CA ASP A 358 5.57 -18.11 12.14
C ASP A 358 6.74 -18.81 12.85
N LYS A 359 7.95 -18.23 12.82
CA LYS A 359 9.16 -18.81 13.44
C LYS A 359 9.02 -18.94 14.94
N GLU A 360 8.47 -17.94 15.59
CA GLU A 360 8.35 -17.84 17.05
C GLU A 360 7.00 -18.37 17.56
N ASN A 361 6.12 -18.83 16.67
CA ASN A 361 4.75 -19.25 16.96
C ASN A 361 3.93 -18.19 17.72
N ILE A 362 4.09 -16.93 17.33
CA ILE A 362 3.34 -15.81 17.91
C ILE A 362 1.88 -15.91 17.44
N PRO A 363 0.89 -15.93 18.35
CA PRO A 363 -0.50 -15.93 17.96
C PRO A 363 -0.89 -14.61 17.28
N VAL A 364 -1.64 -14.70 16.18
CA VAL A 364 -2.06 -13.56 15.38
C VAL A 364 -3.57 -13.53 15.23
N LEU A 365 -4.14 -12.35 15.04
CA LEU A 365 -5.55 -12.19 14.79
C LEU A 365 -5.89 -12.56 13.34
N TYR A 366 -5.14 -12.00 12.38
CA TYR A 366 -5.25 -12.34 10.96
C TYR A 366 -3.87 -12.58 10.37
N PRO A 367 -3.60 -13.76 9.80
CA PRO A 367 -2.31 -14.05 9.20
C PRO A 367 -2.12 -13.34 7.85
N PHE A 368 -0.86 -13.24 7.40
CA PHE A 368 -0.52 -12.84 6.04
C PHE A 368 -1.31 -13.66 5.01
N GLY A 369 -1.85 -13.00 4.01
CA GLY A 369 -2.64 -13.64 2.96
C GLY A 369 -4.09 -13.95 3.35
N TYR A 370 -4.55 -13.52 4.53
CA TYR A 370 -5.94 -13.71 4.97
C TYR A 370 -6.90 -12.77 4.24
N GLY A 371 -8.06 -13.28 3.94
CA GLY A 371 -9.20 -12.54 3.39
C GLY A 371 -10.33 -13.50 3.03
N LEU A 372 -11.55 -13.13 3.39
CA LEU A 372 -12.76 -13.89 3.09
C LEU A 372 -13.34 -13.51 1.72
N SER A 373 -14.25 -14.32 1.25
CA SER A 373 -15.01 -14.10 0.01
C SER A 373 -16.49 -14.43 0.25
N TYR A 374 -17.38 -14.00 -0.66
CA TYR A 374 -18.78 -14.42 -0.66
C TYR A 374 -18.98 -15.79 -1.33
N THR A 375 -17.91 -16.39 -1.82
CA THR A 375 -17.90 -17.74 -2.36
C THR A 375 -16.76 -18.56 -1.76
N THR A 376 -16.70 -19.84 -2.08
CA THR A 376 -15.66 -20.75 -1.61
C THR A 376 -14.93 -21.36 -2.79
N PHE A 377 -13.65 -21.71 -2.54
CA PHE A 377 -12.78 -22.32 -3.56
C PHE A 377 -12.16 -23.60 -3.04
N ASP A 378 -12.05 -24.58 -3.91
CA ASP A 378 -11.23 -25.77 -3.72
C ASP A 378 -9.95 -25.61 -4.56
N ILE A 379 -8.80 -25.73 -3.89
CA ILE A 379 -7.49 -25.72 -4.53
C ILE A 379 -6.90 -27.11 -4.38
N SER A 380 -6.80 -27.84 -5.48
CA SER A 380 -6.49 -29.26 -5.48
C SER A 380 -5.52 -29.66 -6.58
N GLU A 381 -5.07 -30.91 -6.51
CA GLU A 381 -4.24 -31.58 -7.51
C GLU A 381 -2.96 -30.81 -7.88
N PRO A 382 -2.11 -30.44 -6.91
CA PRO A 382 -0.85 -29.77 -7.22
C PRO A 382 0.07 -30.73 -8.01
N THR A 383 0.59 -30.25 -9.13
CA THR A 383 1.60 -30.97 -9.92
C THR A 383 2.86 -30.13 -10.03
N VAL A 384 4.02 -30.79 -10.01
CA VAL A 384 5.33 -30.15 -10.10
C VAL A 384 6.15 -30.82 -11.19
N GLU A 385 6.52 -30.05 -12.20
CA GLU A 385 7.46 -30.45 -13.24
C GLU A 385 8.80 -29.73 -13.00
N VAL A 386 9.85 -30.47 -12.71
CA VAL A 386 11.17 -29.89 -12.39
C VAL A 386 12.05 -29.88 -13.63
N PHE A 387 12.66 -28.73 -13.89
CA PHE A 387 13.67 -28.50 -14.92
C PHE A 387 14.99 -28.14 -14.22
N ASP A 388 16.09 -28.03 -14.97
CA ASP A 388 17.45 -27.81 -14.41
C ASP A 388 17.50 -26.74 -13.28
N LYS A 389 16.91 -25.57 -13.52
CA LYS A 389 16.94 -24.44 -12.56
C LYS A 389 15.58 -23.87 -12.24
N THR A 390 14.51 -24.46 -12.73
CA THR A 390 13.14 -23.99 -12.60
C THR A 390 12.20 -25.13 -12.31
N ALA A 391 11.07 -24.83 -11.71
CA ALA A 391 9.96 -25.75 -11.57
C ALA A 391 8.67 -25.08 -12.07
N LYS A 392 7.86 -25.83 -12.80
CA LYS A 392 6.52 -25.45 -13.16
C LYS A 392 5.55 -26.11 -12.19
N ILE A 393 4.76 -25.31 -11.53
CA ILE A 393 3.76 -25.76 -10.57
C ILE A 393 2.38 -25.43 -11.14
N SER A 394 1.50 -26.39 -11.12
CA SER A 394 0.11 -26.23 -11.58
C SER A 394 -0.83 -26.74 -10.51
N VAL A 395 -1.97 -26.07 -10.32
CA VAL A 395 -3.04 -26.45 -9.40
C VAL A 395 -4.39 -26.27 -10.08
N ASN A 396 -5.38 -27.05 -9.68
CA ASN A 396 -6.77 -26.82 -10.05
C ASN A 396 -7.41 -25.87 -9.03
N VAL A 397 -8.03 -24.79 -9.50
CA VAL A 397 -8.83 -23.87 -8.68
C VAL A 397 -10.28 -23.97 -9.14
N LYS A 398 -11.15 -24.45 -8.25
CA LYS A 398 -12.58 -24.62 -8.52
C LYS A 398 -13.39 -23.74 -7.58
N ASN A 399 -14.22 -22.87 -8.13
CA ASN A 399 -15.23 -22.18 -7.33
C ASN A 399 -16.32 -23.21 -6.93
N THR A 400 -16.52 -23.38 -5.64
CA THR A 400 -17.46 -24.37 -5.05
C THR A 400 -18.73 -23.74 -4.50
N GLY A 401 -18.84 -22.39 -4.51
CA GLY A 401 -20.04 -21.66 -4.14
C GLY A 401 -20.82 -21.16 -5.35
N ASP A 402 -21.84 -20.36 -5.09
CA ASP A 402 -22.81 -19.90 -6.10
C ASP A 402 -22.51 -18.52 -6.68
N VAL A 403 -21.53 -17.80 -6.11
CA VAL A 403 -21.16 -16.44 -6.53
C VAL A 403 -19.86 -16.48 -7.32
N LYS A 404 -19.79 -15.73 -8.43
CA LYS A 404 -18.53 -15.54 -9.16
C LYS A 404 -17.54 -14.77 -8.30
N GLY A 405 -16.32 -15.28 -8.16
CA GLY A 405 -15.26 -14.66 -7.37
C GLY A 405 -13.88 -14.99 -7.91
N ALA A 406 -12.86 -14.41 -7.29
CA ALA A 406 -11.45 -14.69 -7.52
C ALA A 406 -10.77 -15.14 -6.24
N GLU A 407 -9.70 -15.95 -6.37
CA GLU A 407 -8.91 -16.42 -5.23
C GLU A 407 -7.42 -16.27 -5.52
N VAL A 408 -6.65 -16.01 -4.46
CA VAL A 408 -5.19 -15.89 -4.52
C VAL A 408 -4.56 -17.21 -4.14
N VAL A 409 -3.92 -17.87 -5.09
CA VAL A 409 -3.12 -19.07 -4.83
C VAL A 409 -1.76 -18.68 -4.28
N GLN A 410 -1.49 -19.03 -3.04
CA GLN A 410 -0.22 -18.76 -2.38
C GLN A 410 0.71 -19.97 -2.52
N LEU A 411 1.87 -19.79 -3.14
CA LEU A 411 2.89 -20.80 -3.31
C LEU A 411 4.05 -20.56 -2.35
N TYR A 412 4.34 -21.52 -1.50
CA TYR A 412 5.47 -21.50 -0.57
C TYR A 412 6.48 -22.59 -0.90
N ILE A 413 7.76 -22.24 -0.88
CA ILE A 413 8.85 -23.15 -1.23
C ILE A 413 9.77 -23.34 -0.02
N GLY A 414 9.80 -24.55 0.54
CA GLY A 414 10.74 -24.96 1.57
C GLY A 414 12.00 -25.60 0.99
N CYS A 415 13.05 -25.68 1.79
CA CYS A 415 14.29 -26.38 1.46
C CYS A 415 14.76 -27.17 2.68
N GLU A 416 14.43 -28.46 2.71
CA GLU A 416 14.94 -29.37 3.76
C GLU A 416 16.45 -29.50 3.66
N GLY A 417 17.14 -29.54 4.83
CA GLY A 417 18.60 -29.67 4.90
C GLY A 417 19.38 -28.43 4.43
N SER A 418 18.71 -27.25 4.33
CA SER A 418 19.39 -25.98 4.03
C SER A 418 20.48 -25.70 5.08
N ALA A 419 21.68 -25.35 4.63
CA ALA A 419 22.75 -24.88 5.50
C ALA A 419 22.53 -23.48 6.07
N VAL A 420 21.51 -22.77 5.58
CA VAL A 420 21.12 -21.43 6.00
C VAL A 420 19.76 -21.52 6.65
N ASP A 421 19.59 -20.85 7.80
CA ASP A 421 18.27 -20.68 8.41
C ASP A 421 17.33 -19.94 7.45
N ARG A 422 16.11 -20.41 7.29
CA ARG A 422 15.14 -19.91 6.33
C ARG A 422 13.75 -19.79 6.92
N PRO A 423 12.92 -18.82 6.48
CA PRO A 423 11.52 -18.83 6.80
C PRO A 423 10.84 -20.16 6.41
N VAL A 424 9.81 -20.52 7.15
CA VAL A 424 9.00 -21.72 6.88
C VAL A 424 8.19 -21.53 5.59
N LYS A 425 7.78 -20.30 5.32
CA LYS A 425 7.04 -19.87 4.15
C LYS A 425 7.73 -18.66 3.49
#